data_ea54dd2e82739a4a3926629e75381156
#
_entry.id   ea54dd2e82739a4a3926629e75381156
#
_cell.length_a   1.000
_cell.length_b   1.000
_cell.length_c   1.000
_cell.angle_alpha   90.00
_cell.angle_beta   90.00
_cell.angle_gamma   90.00
#
_symmetry.space_group_name_H-M   'P 1'
#
loop_
_entity.id
_entity.type
_entity.pdbx_description
1 polymer ?
#
loop_
_entity_poly.entity_id
_entity_poly.type
_entity_poly.pdbx_seq_one_letter_code
_entity_poly.pdbx_strand_id
1 'polypeptide(L)'
;MFIDAGFDVRGMLGQWEHNYPDQWSKHNAQESGYGGEAIENMTRWDWGQDLFEWFEYYLKGIGEKPELHAQIQRNDGQWRIEDTWPPLDRTSTEVPLDTCVQTGTRVQGVSGSGGSVSGVVIECDALSSEVDIHISGLTTLHLEVQASMDGGQIFVEIQDAETNLRIGHATMDIRYYQGGSDPTTVLPGQSLTMLMEFQAIDALLPAGHGIRLVLTETGEDYLAPACGVLCPITVNGGVLSVPHIDRDGSNVLITPQGEDAANNQ
;
A
#
# COMPACT_ATOMS: atom_id res chain seq x y z
N MET A 1 5.53 -16.54 -1.89
CA MET A 1 6.90 -16.92 -1.43
C MET A 1 6.89 -17.94 -0.29
N PHE A 2 6.36 -17.65 0.92
CA PHE A 2 6.38 -18.65 2.02
C PHE A 2 5.45 -19.83 1.77
N ILE A 3 4.22 -19.58 1.31
CA ILE A 3 3.24 -20.62 0.95
C ILE A 3 3.79 -21.51 -0.18
N ASP A 4 4.37 -20.91 -1.22
CA ASP A 4 4.96 -21.63 -2.36
C ASP A 4 6.15 -22.50 -1.93
N ALA A 5 6.82 -22.13 -0.84
CA ALA A 5 7.88 -22.92 -0.21
C ALA A 5 7.35 -24.02 0.72
N GLY A 6 6.04 -24.17 0.85
CA GLY A 6 5.39 -25.19 1.67
C GLY A 6 5.34 -24.87 3.17
N PHE A 7 5.53 -23.61 3.55
CA PHE A 7 5.35 -23.19 4.94
C PHE A 7 3.88 -22.99 5.26
N ASP A 8 3.49 -23.38 6.46
CA ASP A 8 2.21 -22.99 7.04
C ASP A 8 2.24 -21.50 7.35
N VAL A 9 1.27 -20.75 6.83
CA VAL A 9 1.19 -19.29 7.01
C VAL A 9 -0.23 -18.90 7.39
N ARG A 10 -0.35 -18.03 8.39
CA ARG A 10 -1.58 -17.34 8.74
C ARG A 10 -1.30 -15.84 8.73
N GLY A 11 -2.11 -15.05 8.08
CA GLY A 11 -1.96 -13.61 7.97
C GLY A 11 -3.09 -12.85 8.65
N MET A 12 -2.74 -11.69 9.21
CA MET A 12 -3.70 -10.70 9.67
C MET A 12 -3.23 -9.35 9.15
N LEU A 13 -3.98 -8.78 8.20
CA LEU A 13 -3.67 -7.52 7.52
C LEU A 13 -4.75 -6.49 7.87
N GLY A 14 -4.39 -5.49 8.64
CA GLY A 14 -5.27 -4.41 9.07
C GLY A 14 -4.68 -3.04 8.78
N GLN A 15 -5.45 -2.01 9.05
CA GLN A 15 -5.11 -0.59 8.84
C GLN A 15 -4.27 -0.04 10.01
N TRP A 16 -3.29 -0.84 10.47
CA TRP A 16 -2.40 -0.44 11.57
C TRP A 16 -1.16 0.22 11.04
N GLU A 17 -0.65 1.11 11.86
CA GLU A 17 0.70 1.61 11.77
C GLU A 17 1.68 0.73 12.54
N HIS A 18 2.75 1.36 13.05
CA HIS A 18 3.79 0.72 13.83
C HIS A 18 3.33 0.40 15.28
N ASN A 19 2.10 -0.12 15.43
CA ASN A 19 1.51 -0.52 16.70
C ASN A 19 1.00 -1.96 16.64
N TYR A 20 0.77 -2.55 17.81
CA TYR A 20 0.15 -3.86 17.88
C TYR A 20 -1.35 -3.79 17.57
N PRO A 21 -1.92 -4.87 16.99
CA PRO A 21 -3.33 -4.87 16.58
C PRO A 21 -4.36 -4.65 17.71
N ASP A 22 -3.98 -4.90 18.97
CA ASP A 22 -4.82 -4.69 20.16
C ASP A 22 -4.73 -3.25 20.72
N GLN A 23 -3.89 -2.41 20.14
CA GLN A 23 -3.70 -1.04 20.62
C GLN A 23 -4.46 -0.06 19.74
N TRP A 24 -5.48 0.56 20.33
CA TRP A 24 -6.10 1.73 19.74
C TRP A 24 -5.21 2.95 19.95
N SER A 25 -4.90 3.68 18.90
CA SER A 25 -4.23 4.97 19.01
C SER A 25 -4.84 5.98 18.05
N LYS A 26 -4.76 7.23 18.43
CA LYS A 26 -5.12 8.33 17.54
C LYS A 26 -4.30 8.33 16.24
N HIS A 27 -3.07 7.83 16.31
CA HIS A 27 -2.19 7.69 15.17
C HIS A 27 -2.73 6.67 14.17
N ASN A 28 -3.17 5.52 14.62
CA ASN A 28 -3.77 4.51 13.73
C ASN A 28 -4.96 5.07 12.96
N ALA A 29 -5.76 5.92 13.59
CA ALA A 29 -6.90 6.56 12.94
C ALA A 29 -6.51 7.69 11.98
N GLN A 30 -5.49 8.48 12.31
CA GLN A 30 -5.10 9.66 11.54
C GLN A 30 -4.16 9.34 10.37
N GLU A 31 -3.36 8.29 10.52
CA GLU A 31 -2.27 7.99 9.61
C GLU A 31 -2.59 6.81 8.68
N SER A 32 -3.73 6.15 8.86
CA SER A 32 -4.24 5.17 7.90
C SER A 32 -4.57 5.76 6.51
N GLY A 33 -4.43 7.07 6.35
CA GLY A 33 -4.70 7.78 5.12
C GLY A 33 -6.17 8.07 4.85
N TYR A 34 -7.06 7.65 5.73
CA TYR A 34 -8.51 7.78 5.57
C TYR A 34 -9.09 8.94 6.40
N GLY A 35 -8.54 10.14 6.23
CA GLY A 35 -9.19 11.37 6.69
C GLY A 35 -9.23 11.62 8.19
N GLY A 36 -8.45 10.90 8.99
CA GLY A 36 -8.33 11.16 10.43
C GLY A 36 -9.51 10.70 11.28
N GLU A 37 -10.44 9.95 10.73
CA GLU A 37 -11.48 9.26 11.48
C GLU A 37 -11.04 7.82 11.79
N ALA A 38 -11.38 7.34 12.97
CA ALA A 38 -11.12 5.96 13.35
C ALA A 38 -11.91 5.03 12.43
N ILE A 39 -11.21 4.09 11.80
CA ILE A 39 -11.86 3.01 11.05
C ILE A 39 -12.50 2.09 12.08
N GLU A 40 -13.78 1.78 11.90
CA GLU A 40 -14.47 0.81 12.75
C GLU A 40 -13.75 -0.55 12.71
N ASN A 41 -13.79 -1.28 13.81
CA ASN A 41 -13.20 -2.61 13.94
C ASN A 41 -11.68 -2.70 13.67
N MET A 42 -10.95 -1.59 13.77
CA MET A 42 -9.51 -1.59 13.59
C MET A 42 -8.79 -2.39 14.67
N THR A 43 -9.28 -2.30 15.92
CA THR A 43 -8.64 -2.97 17.06
C THR A 43 -8.98 -4.45 17.08
N ARG A 44 -7.95 -5.30 17.18
CA ARG A 44 -8.06 -6.76 17.21
C ARG A 44 -7.52 -7.30 18.54
N TRP A 45 -8.38 -7.40 19.53
CA TRP A 45 -8.03 -7.97 20.85
C TRP A 45 -7.72 -9.46 20.80
N ASP A 46 -8.27 -10.15 19.82
CA ASP A 46 -8.11 -11.58 19.60
C ASP A 46 -6.75 -11.97 18.97
N TRP A 47 -5.99 -11.01 18.44
CA TRP A 47 -4.71 -11.31 17.80
C TRP A 47 -3.71 -12.00 18.74
N GLY A 48 -3.70 -11.62 20.01
CA GLY A 48 -2.82 -12.20 21.03
C GLY A 48 -3.17 -13.66 21.32
N GLN A 49 -4.47 -13.98 21.32
CA GLN A 49 -4.95 -15.37 21.47
C GLN A 49 -4.57 -16.20 20.24
N ASP A 50 -4.76 -15.67 19.03
CA ASP A 50 -4.36 -16.30 17.78
C ASP A 50 -2.86 -16.64 17.76
N LEU A 51 -2.03 -15.68 18.19
CA LEU A 51 -0.59 -15.84 18.27
C LEU A 51 -0.19 -16.89 19.33
N PHE A 52 -0.88 -16.87 20.48
CA PHE A 52 -0.65 -17.84 21.53
C PHE A 52 -0.97 -19.28 21.07
N GLU A 53 -2.11 -19.51 20.44
CA GLU A 53 -2.52 -20.80 19.90
C GLU A 53 -1.56 -21.30 18.81
N TRP A 54 -1.08 -20.42 17.95
CA TRP A 54 -0.06 -20.71 16.95
C TRP A 54 1.21 -21.27 17.61
N PHE A 55 1.74 -20.60 18.63
CA PHE A 55 2.94 -21.04 19.32
C PHE A 55 2.73 -22.27 20.20
N GLU A 56 1.57 -22.45 20.82
CA GLU A 56 1.24 -23.68 21.55
C GLU A 56 1.31 -24.90 20.61
N TYR A 57 0.73 -24.79 19.42
CA TYR A 57 0.77 -25.88 18.45
C TYR A 57 2.17 -26.10 17.88
N TYR A 58 2.78 -25.09 17.27
CA TYR A 58 4.03 -25.30 16.51
C TYR A 58 5.28 -25.46 17.39
N LEU A 59 5.31 -24.88 18.57
CA LEU A 59 6.47 -24.99 19.46
C LEU A 59 6.33 -26.07 20.52
N LYS A 60 5.11 -26.35 20.98
CA LYS A 60 4.88 -27.28 22.08
C LYS A 60 4.12 -28.54 21.68
N GLY A 61 3.48 -28.55 20.51
CA GLY A 61 2.62 -29.66 20.08
C GLY A 61 1.32 -29.78 20.88
N ILE A 62 0.83 -28.66 21.42
CA ILE A 62 -0.39 -28.60 22.24
C ILE A 62 -1.52 -27.98 21.42
N GLY A 63 -2.73 -28.53 21.57
CA GLY A 63 -3.93 -28.02 20.89
C GLY A 63 -4.13 -28.58 19.49
N GLU A 64 -5.06 -28.00 18.76
CA GLU A 64 -5.35 -28.34 17.37
C GLU A 64 -4.50 -27.50 16.42
N LYS A 65 -4.26 -28.02 15.20
CA LYS A 65 -3.55 -27.26 14.18
C LYS A 65 -4.37 -26.02 13.82
N PRO A 66 -3.80 -24.81 13.94
CA PRO A 66 -4.49 -23.58 13.55
C PRO A 66 -4.90 -23.60 12.07
N GLU A 67 -6.05 -23.04 11.76
CA GLU A 67 -6.48 -22.87 10.37
C GLU A 67 -5.55 -21.91 9.65
N LEU A 68 -5.20 -22.27 8.41
CA LEU A 68 -4.32 -21.46 7.56
C LEU A 68 -5.17 -20.59 6.65
N HIS A 69 -5.19 -19.31 6.92
CA HIS A 69 -5.94 -18.33 6.14
C HIS A 69 -5.33 -16.92 6.33
N ALA A 70 -5.79 -15.97 5.56
CA ALA A 70 -5.54 -14.56 5.77
C ALA A 70 -6.83 -13.86 6.22
N GLN A 71 -6.73 -13.04 7.26
CA GLN A 71 -7.78 -12.12 7.71
C GLN A 71 -7.40 -10.72 7.24
N ILE A 72 -8.30 -10.05 6.54
CA ILE A 72 -7.97 -8.81 5.86
C ILE A 72 -9.02 -7.77 6.17
N GLN A 73 -8.58 -6.58 6.58
CA GLN A 73 -9.45 -5.43 6.79
C GLN A 73 -9.49 -4.56 5.54
N ARG A 74 -10.70 -4.27 5.09
CA ARG A 74 -10.98 -3.32 4.02
C ARG A 74 -11.01 -1.88 4.58
N ASN A 75 -10.86 -0.89 3.70
CA ASN A 75 -10.85 0.53 4.08
C ASN A 75 -12.11 1.05 4.78
N ASP A 76 -13.23 0.32 4.71
CA ASP A 76 -14.47 0.63 5.43
C ASP A 76 -14.56 -0.08 6.80
N GLY A 77 -13.49 -0.71 7.25
CA GLY A 77 -13.42 -1.41 8.53
C GLY A 77 -13.91 -2.85 8.52
N GLN A 78 -14.46 -3.33 7.41
CA GLN A 78 -14.94 -4.71 7.33
C GLN A 78 -13.79 -5.70 7.24
N TRP A 79 -13.88 -6.78 8.01
CA TRP A 79 -12.94 -7.89 7.98
C TRP A 79 -13.50 -9.07 7.16
N ARG A 80 -12.65 -9.72 6.41
CA ARG A 80 -12.99 -10.95 5.71
C ARG A 80 -11.87 -11.99 5.82
N ILE A 81 -12.20 -13.23 5.51
CA ILE A 81 -11.27 -14.35 5.45
C ILE A 81 -11.00 -14.69 3.99
N GLU A 82 -9.72 -14.90 3.67
CA GLU A 82 -9.23 -15.42 2.40
C GLU A 82 -8.41 -16.67 2.64
N ASP A 83 -8.57 -17.69 1.80
CA ASP A 83 -7.74 -18.90 1.88
C ASP A 83 -6.27 -18.58 1.66
N THR A 84 -5.99 -17.60 0.80
CA THR A 84 -4.65 -17.08 0.53
C THR A 84 -4.70 -15.58 0.30
N TRP A 85 -3.57 -14.90 0.56
CA TRP A 85 -3.39 -13.49 0.18
C TRP A 85 -2.15 -13.33 -0.70
N PRO A 86 -2.20 -12.60 -1.81
CA PRO A 86 -3.41 -11.99 -2.41
C PRO A 86 -4.43 -13.03 -2.90
N PRO A 87 -5.73 -12.65 -3.05
CA PRO A 87 -6.79 -13.55 -3.52
C PRO A 87 -6.45 -14.20 -4.87
N LEU A 88 -6.77 -15.49 -5.03
CA LEU A 88 -6.44 -16.21 -6.27
C LEU A 88 -7.33 -15.84 -7.47
N ASP A 89 -8.55 -15.41 -7.21
CA ASP A 89 -9.54 -14.98 -8.20
C ASP A 89 -9.42 -13.51 -8.61
N ARG A 90 -8.39 -12.81 -8.13
CA ARG A 90 -8.14 -11.43 -8.55
C ARG A 90 -7.81 -11.38 -10.03
N THR A 91 -8.25 -10.32 -10.65
CA THR A 91 -7.84 -9.88 -11.99
C THR A 91 -7.06 -8.57 -11.85
N SER A 92 -6.41 -8.13 -12.93
CA SER A 92 -5.71 -6.84 -12.93
C SER A 92 -6.12 -5.99 -14.10
N THR A 93 -6.30 -4.71 -13.87
CA THR A 93 -6.50 -3.72 -14.93
C THR A 93 -5.21 -2.93 -15.11
N GLU A 94 -4.71 -2.90 -16.34
CA GLU A 94 -3.55 -2.11 -16.73
C GLU A 94 -4.01 -0.71 -17.14
N VAL A 95 -3.46 0.31 -16.50
CA VAL A 95 -3.80 1.71 -16.72
C VAL A 95 -2.56 2.45 -17.23
N PRO A 96 -2.49 2.79 -18.53
CA PRO A 96 -1.41 3.61 -19.05
C PRO A 96 -1.46 5.03 -18.48
N LEU A 97 -0.31 5.56 -18.08
CA LEU A 97 -0.19 6.90 -17.50
C LEU A 97 0.11 8.01 -18.52
N ASP A 98 0.27 7.68 -19.79
CA ASP A 98 0.54 8.62 -20.88
C ASP A 98 -0.62 9.60 -21.15
N THR A 99 -1.80 9.32 -20.63
CA THR A 99 -2.96 10.19 -20.71
C THR A 99 -2.96 11.33 -19.70
N CYS A 100 -2.25 11.19 -18.59
CA CYS A 100 -2.24 12.14 -17.49
C CYS A 100 -0.84 12.59 -17.07
N VAL A 101 0.20 11.80 -17.33
CA VAL A 101 1.59 12.19 -17.14
C VAL A 101 2.15 12.70 -18.45
N GLN A 102 2.44 14.00 -18.52
CA GLN A 102 3.12 14.55 -19.69
C GLN A 102 4.58 14.12 -19.70
N THR A 103 5.03 13.55 -20.81
CA THR A 103 6.44 13.17 -21.01
C THR A 103 7.40 14.31 -20.67
N GLY A 104 8.39 14.04 -19.86
CA GLY A 104 9.40 15.01 -19.46
C GLY A 104 9.03 15.83 -18.21
N THR A 105 7.92 15.54 -17.54
CA THR A 105 7.58 16.19 -16.25
C THR A 105 8.59 15.77 -15.17
N ARG A 106 9.09 16.74 -14.42
CA ARG A 106 10.06 16.48 -13.35
C ARG A 106 9.36 16.41 -12.00
N VAL A 107 9.66 15.37 -11.25
CA VAL A 107 9.39 15.30 -9.83
C VAL A 107 10.56 15.90 -9.09
N GLN A 108 10.32 16.90 -8.29
CA GLN A 108 11.32 17.58 -7.51
C GLN A 108 10.73 17.91 -6.14
N GLY A 109 11.29 17.38 -5.10
CA GLY A 109 10.91 17.68 -3.74
C GLY A 109 12.09 18.17 -2.93
N VAL A 110 11.83 18.91 -1.89
CA VAL A 110 12.80 19.26 -0.86
C VAL A 110 12.37 18.54 0.40
N SER A 111 13.14 17.55 0.84
CA SER A 111 12.90 16.94 2.13
C SER A 111 13.21 17.96 3.23
N GLY A 112 12.17 18.42 3.89
CA GLY A 112 12.33 19.12 5.17
C GLY A 112 12.11 18.12 6.29
N SER A 113 12.94 18.17 7.32
CA SER A 113 12.61 17.56 8.60
C SER A 113 11.37 18.26 9.12
N GLY A 114 10.21 17.61 9.03
CA GLY A 114 8.94 18.18 9.50
C GLY A 114 7.77 18.14 8.53
N GLY A 115 7.78 17.24 7.57
CA GLY A 115 6.57 16.83 6.87
C GLY A 115 6.02 17.76 5.79
N SER A 116 6.72 18.82 5.38
CA SER A 116 6.25 19.61 4.23
C SER A 116 7.05 19.26 2.97
N VAL A 117 6.38 18.63 2.02
CA VAL A 117 6.87 18.46 0.65
C VAL A 117 6.69 19.78 -0.08
N SER A 118 7.78 20.43 -0.47
CA SER A 118 7.75 21.56 -1.39
C SER A 118 8.46 21.16 -2.68
N GLY A 119 7.78 21.24 -3.81
CA GLY A 119 8.37 20.86 -5.09
C GLY A 119 7.32 20.66 -6.16
N VAL A 120 7.74 20.13 -7.30
CA VAL A 120 6.81 19.80 -8.38
C VAL A 120 6.20 18.43 -8.07
N VAL A 121 4.88 18.42 -7.92
CA VAL A 121 4.08 17.22 -7.73
C VAL A 121 3.45 16.86 -9.06
N ILE A 122 3.42 15.57 -9.39
CA ILE A 122 2.63 15.07 -10.52
C ILE A 122 1.36 14.45 -9.94
N GLU A 123 0.22 14.99 -10.32
CA GLU A 123 -1.08 14.41 -10.05
C GLU A 123 -1.66 13.82 -11.33
N CYS A 124 -2.16 12.61 -11.26
CA CYS A 124 -2.64 11.86 -12.41
C CYS A 124 -3.90 11.10 -12.06
N ASP A 125 -5.04 11.53 -12.56
CA ASP A 125 -6.30 10.78 -12.47
C ASP A 125 -6.23 9.61 -13.45
N ALA A 126 -5.79 8.45 -12.93
CA ALA A 126 -5.43 7.30 -13.72
C ALA A 126 -6.64 6.45 -14.13
N LEU A 127 -7.62 6.32 -13.27
CA LEU A 127 -8.79 5.46 -13.48
C LEU A 127 -10.02 6.12 -12.87
N SER A 128 -11.15 6.03 -13.55
CA SER A 128 -12.48 6.32 -13.01
C SER A 128 -13.43 5.17 -13.31
N SER A 129 -14.44 4.97 -12.49
CA SER A 129 -15.39 3.87 -12.66
C SER A 129 -16.81 4.28 -12.32
N GLU A 130 -17.75 3.82 -13.14
CA GLU A 130 -19.20 3.97 -12.91
C GLU A 130 -19.77 2.87 -11.99
N VAL A 131 -18.94 1.92 -11.59
CA VAL A 131 -19.28 0.83 -10.67
C VAL A 131 -18.25 0.76 -9.54
N ASP A 132 -18.62 0.13 -8.44
CA ASP A 132 -17.69 -0.12 -7.34
C ASP A 132 -16.47 -0.89 -7.81
N ILE A 133 -15.29 -0.51 -7.36
CA ILE A 133 -14.03 -1.24 -7.57
C ILE A 133 -13.53 -1.74 -6.23
N HIS A 134 -13.41 -3.05 -6.06
CA HIS A 134 -12.76 -3.62 -4.89
C HIS A 134 -11.30 -3.97 -5.22
N ILE A 135 -10.40 -3.04 -4.93
CA ILE A 135 -8.96 -3.27 -5.07
C ILE A 135 -8.53 -4.26 -3.98
N SER A 136 -7.84 -5.33 -4.38
CA SER A 136 -7.43 -6.37 -3.44
C SER A 136 -6.16 -7.07 -3.90
N GLY A 137 -5.04 -6.71 -3.29
CA GLY A 137 -3.74 -7.31 -3.59
C GLY A 137 -2.58 -6.32 -3.62
N LEU A 138 -1.54 -6.69 -4.36
CA LEU A 138 -0.35 -5.87 -4.57
C LEU A 138 -0.50 -5.10 -5.88
N THR A 139 -0.74 -3.81 -5.75
CA THR A 139 -0.70 -2.89 -6.90
C THR A 139 0.75 -2.68 -7.31
N THR A 140 1.02 -2.62 -8.61
CA THR A 140 2.35 -2.37 -9.14
C THR A 140 2.35 -1.20 -10.12
N LEU A 141 3.46 -0.48 -10.15
CA LEU A 141 3.67 0.65 -11.05
C LEU A 141 4.98 0.47 -11.80
N HIS A 142 4.90 0.29 -13.10
CA HIS A 142 6.02 0.40 -14.00
C HIS A 142 6.16 1.86 -14.43
N LEU A 143 7.19 2.55 -13.97
CA LEU A 143 7.38 3.97 -14.21
C LEU A 143 8.59 4.17 -15.11
N GLU A 144 8.40 4.84 -16.26
CA GLU A 144 9.46 5.23 -17.15
C GLU A 144 10.06 6.55 -16.70
N VAL A 145 11.34 6.54 -16.34
CA VAL A 145 12.01 7.70 -15.74
C VAL A 145 13.36 7.97 -16.38
N GLN A 146 13.84 9.21 -16.22
CA GLN A 146 15.20 9.59 -16.56
C GLN A 146 15.86 10.25 -15.36
N ALA A 147 17.02 9.74 -14.98
CA ALA A 147 17.81 10.26 -13.89
C ALA A 147 18.51 11.57 -14.25
N SER A 148 18.57 12.51 -13.31
CA SER A 148 19.43 13.70 -13.44
C SER A 148 20.84 13.46 -12.90
N MET A 149 21.01 12.49 -12.00
CA MET A 149 22.28 12.11 -11.38
C MET A 149 22.20 10.71 -10.75
N ASP A 150 23.28 10.22 -10.15
CA ASP A 150 23.33 8.96 -9.43
C ASP A 150 22.58 9.10 -8.08
N GLY A 151 21.37 8.62 -8.05
CA GLY A 151 20.45 8.71 -6.91
C GLY A 151 19.18 9.50 -7.23
N GLY A 152 18.37 9.68 -6.24
CA GLY A 152 17.03 10.24 -6.34
C GLY A 152 15.99 9.20 -5.94
N GLN A 153 14.84 9.67 -5.54
CA GLN A 153 13.77 8.84 -4.99
C GLN A 153 12.45 9.29 -5.59
N ILE A 154 11.56 8.36 -5.79
CA ILE A 154 10.16 8.63 -6.09
C ILE A 154 9.32 8.03 -4.98
N PHE A 155 8.43 8.83 -4.45
CA PHE A 155 7.34 8.44 -3.57
C PHE A 155 6.05 8.59 -4.35
N VAL A 156 5.20 7.57 -4.30
CA VAL A 156 3.92 7.54 -5.01
C VAL A 156 2.82 7.21 -4.03
N GLU A 157 1.78 8.01 -4.02
CA GLU A 157 0.52 7.68 -3.35
C GLU A 157 -0.53 7.28 -4.37
N ILE A 158 -1.34 6.29 -4.01
CA ILE A 158 -2.63 6.00 -4.62
C ILE A 158 -3.69 6.63 -3.73
N GLN A 159 -4.49 7.49 -4.30
CA GLN A 159 -5.59 8.17 -3.60
C GLN A 159 -6.92 7.87 -4.27
N ASP A 160 -7.99 7.91 -3.50
CA ASP A 160 -9.33 8.08 -4.03
C ASP A 160 -9.44 9.48 -4.63
N ALA A 161 -9.75 9.57 -5.93
CA ALA A 161 -9.73 10.84 -6.67
C ALA A 161 -10.79 11.84 -6.20
N GLU A 162 -11.90 11.38 -5.63
CA GLU A 162 -12.99 12.22 -5.15
C GLU A 162 -12.76 12.76 -3.74
N THR A 163 -12.19 11.94 -2.88
CA THR A 163 -12.00 12.29 -1.47
C THR A 163 -10.56 12.74 -1.14
N ASN A 164 -9.60 12.46 -2.02
CA ASN A 164 -8.16 12.62 -1.82
C ASN A 164 -7.62 11.77 -0.65
N LEU A 165 -8.34 10.76 -0.23
CA LEU A 165 -7.89 9.86 0.81
C LEU A 165 -6.86 8.88 0.27
N ARG A 166 -5.75 8.71 0.95
CA ARG A 166 -4.69 7.78 0.58
C ARG A 166 -5.17 6.34 0.76
N ILE A 167 -5.05 5.55 -0.31
CA ILE A 167 -5.38 4.11 -0.33
C ILE A 167 -4.12 3.27 -0.12
N GLY A 168 -2.99 3.74 -0.64
CA GLY A 168 -1.72 3.05 -0.53
C GLY A 168 -0.58 3.92 -1.01
N HIS A 169 0.65 3.46 -0.77
CA HIS A 169 1.83 4.17 -1.21
C HIS A 169 2.99 3.21 -1.52
N ALA A 170 3.95 3.72 -2.26
CA ALA A 170 5.21 3.05 -2.55
C ALA A 170 6.34 4.09 -2.61
N THR A 171 7.55 3.65 -2.33
CA THR A 171 8.74 4.49 -2.51
C THR A 171 9.89 3.67 -3.07
N MET A 172 10.72 4.29 -3.89
CA MET A 172 11.93 3.66 -4.42
C MET A 172 13.02 4.68 -4.71
N ASP A 173 14.23 4.38 -4.25
CA ASP A 173 15.43 5.05 -4.74
C ASP A 173 15.77 4.50 -6.15
N ILE A 174 16.02 5.40 -7.10
CA ILE A 174 16.24 5.05 -8.51
C ILE A 174 17.39 4.06 -8.70
N ARG A 175 18.36 4.00 -7.79
CA ARG A 175 19.48 3.04 -7.86
C ARG A 175 19.05 1.59 -7.66
N TYR A 176 17.85 1.35 -7.15
CA TYR A 176 17.27 0.01 -6.94
C TYR A 176 16.25 -0.37 -8.02
N TYR A 177 16.26 0.32 -9.17
CA TYR A 177 15.28 0.11 -10.25
C TYR A 177 15.21 -1.33 -10.78
N GLN A 178 16.28 -2.11 -10.60
CA GLN A 178 16.31 -3.53 -10.96
C GLN A 178 15.81 -4.47 -9.85
N GLY A 179 15.40 -3.92 -8.71
CA GLY A 179 15.09 -4.68 -7.50
C GLY A 179 16.34 -5.15 -6.75
N GLY A 180 16.13 -5.89 -5.66
CA GLY A 180 17.21 -6.43 -4.84
C GLY A 180 17.72 -5.45 -3.77
N SER A 181 18.83 -5.81 -3.13
CA SER A 181 19.42 -5.06 -2.00
C SER A 181 20.66 -4.24 -2.36
N ASP A 182 21.19 -4.43 -3.55
CA ASP A 182 22.43 -3.76 -3.98
C ASP A 182 22.11 -2.59 -4.94
N PRO A 183 22.59 -1.38 -4.63
CA PRO A 183 22.34 -0.23 -5.50
C PRO A 183 23.15 -0.33 -6.79
N THR A 184 22.52 0.02 -7.89
CA THR A 184 23.15 0.14 -9.21
C THR A 184 23.48 1.58 -9.50
N THR A 185 24.70 1.88 -9.95
CA THR A 185 25.06 3.23 -10.37
C THR A 185 24.20 3.69 -11.56
N VAL A 186 23.61 4.86 -11.44
CA VAL A 186 22.75 5.45 -12.46
C VAL A 186 23.43 6.69 -13.05
N LEU A 187 23.53 6.75 -14.36
CA LEU A 187 24.18 7.86 -15.05
C LEU A 187 23.22 9.02 -15.31
N PRO A 188 23.67 10.27 -15.24
CA PRO A 188 22.87 11.42 -15.65
C PRO A 188 22.34 11.26 -17.08
N GLY A 189 21.04 11.46 -17.25
CA GLY A 189 20.36 11.28 -18.55
C GLY A 189 20.00 9.83 -18.88
N GLN A 190 20.32 8.87 -18.03
CA GLN A 190 19.96 7.48 -18.26
C GLN A 190 18.45 7.28 -18.11
N SER A 191 17.82 6.66 -19.12
CA SER A 191 16.43 6.23 -19.07
C SER A 191 16.32 4.85 -18.42
N LEU A 192 15.35 4.70 -17.55
CA LEU A 192 15.14 3.51 -16.72
C LEU A 192 13.64 3.18 -16.66
N THR A 193 13.34 1.92 -16.43
CA THR A 193 12.02 1.48 -16.00
C THR A 193 12.12 1.03 -14.55
N MET A 194 11.39 1.69 -13.66
CA MET A 194 11.30 1.32 -12.25
C MET A 194 10.04 0.47 -12.03
N LEU A 195 10.20 -0.69 -11.41
CA LEU A 195 9.07 -1.48 -10.91
C LEU A 195 8.88 -1.18 -9.44
N MET A 196 7.81 -0.48 -9.11
CA MET A 196 7.43 -0.17 -7.76
C MET A 196 6.26 -1.06 -7.34
N GLU A 197 6.42 -1.77 -6.22
CA GLU A 197 5.35 -2.53 -5.59
C GLU A 197 4.79 -1.70 -4.43
N PHE A 198 3.48 -1.51 -4.43
CA PHE A 198 2.79 -0.87 -3.32
C PHE A 198 2.64 -1.85 -2.16
N GLN A 199 2.40 -1.32 -0.98
CA GLN A 199 1.94 -2.14 0.14
C GLN A 199 0.65 -2.86 -0.24
N ALA A 200 0.35 -3.93 0.46
CA ALA A 200 -0.89 -4.67 0.25
C ALA A 200 -2.10 -3.74 0.45
N ILE A 201 -2.99 -3.70 -0.54
CA ILE A 201 -4.17 -2.84 -0.53
C ILE A 201 -5.41 -3.70 -0.50
N ASP A 202 -6.35 -3.33 0.36
CA ASP A 202 -7.72 -3.83 0.34
C ASP A 202 -8.68 -2.65 0.53
N ALA A 203 -9.22 -2.17 -0.58
CA ALA A 203 -10.00 -0.95 -0.60
C ALA A 203 -11.19 -1.05 -1.55
N LEU A 204 -12.36 -0.64 -1.07
CA LEU A 204 -13.53 -0.43 -1.89
C LEU A 204 -13.58 1.04 -2.31
N LEU A 205 -13.55 1.27 -3.61
CA LEU A 205 -13.85 2.55 -4.22
C LEU A 205 -15.30 2.53 -4.71
N PRO A 206 -16.17 3.41 -4.22
CA PRO A 206 -17.55 3.46 -4.66
C PRO A 206 -17.71 3.86 -6.12
N ALA A 207 -18.84 3.53 -6.72
CA ALA A 207 -19.22 4.00 -8.05
C ALA A 207 -19.11 5.52 -8.16
N GLY A 208 -18.54 6.01 -9.24
CA GLY A 208 -18.27 7.42 -9.48
C GLY A 208 -16.92 7.90 -8.93
N HIS A 209 -16.25 7.09 -8.11
CA HIS A 209 -14.90 7.38 -7.64
C HIS A 209 -13.85 6.86 -8.62
N GLY A 210 -12.60 7.27 -8.39
CA GLY A 210 -11.48 6.88 -9.22
C GLY A 210 -10.18 6.75 -8.45
N ILE A 211 -9.13 6.42 -9.19
CA ILE A 211 -7.76 6.35 -8.68
C ILE A 211 -6.99 7.57 -9.16
N ARG A 212 -6.44 8.31 -8.22
CA ARG A 212 -5.44 9.35 -8.46
C ARG A 212 -4.07 8.87 -8.00
N LEU A 213 -3.07 9.04 -8.83
CA LEU A 213 -1.66 8.91 -8.44
C LEU A 213 -1.10 10.29 -8.11
N VAL A 214 -0.37 10.36 -7.00
CA VAL A 214 0.38 11.56 -6.61
C VAL A 214 1.85 11.15 -6.48
N LEU A 215 2.69 11.69 -7.37
CA LEU A 215 4.11 11.40 -7.41
C LEU A 215 4.90 12.58 -6.85
N THR A 216 5.75 12.31 -5.89
CA THR A 216 6.66 13.28 -5.25
C THR A 216 8.06 12.67 -5.11
N GLU A 217 9.03 13.46 -4.69
CA GLU A 217 10.38 12.94 -4.43
C GLU A 217 10.46 12.25 -3.07
N THR A 218 9.63 12.63 -2.11
CA THR A 218 9.65 12.07 -0.76
C THR A 218 8.27 12.12 -0.11
N GLY A 219 8.00 11.17 0.78
CA GLY A 219 6.86 11.16 1.69
C GLY A 219 7.28 11.45 3.13
N GLU A 220 6.32 11.75 3.99
CA GLU A 220 6.56 12.16 5.38
C GLU A 220 7.34 11.14 6.21
N ASP A 221 7.09 9.86 5.97
CA ASP A 221 7.63 8.74 6.75
C ASP A 221 8.94 8.17 6.18
N TYR A 222 9.43 8.73 5.07
CA TYR A 222 10.59 8.20 4.38
C TYR A 222 11.81 9.09 4.50
N LEU A 223 12.98 8.44 4.50
CA LEU A 223 14.26 9.13 4.53
C LEU A 223 14.43 10.03 3.31
N ALA A 224 15.15 11.12 3.50
CA ALA A 224 15.57 11.98 2.41
C ALA A 224 16.38 11.21 1.37
N PRO A 225 16.28 11.58 0.07
CA PRO A 225 17.08 10.97 -0.96
C PRO A 225 18.58 11.02 -0.63
N ALA A 226 19.30 9.94 -0.91
CA ALA A 226 20.72 9.83 -0.59
C ALA A 226 21.61 10.83 -1.35
N CYS A 227 21.12 11.40 -2.44
CA CYS A 227 21.81 12.39 -3.26
C CYS A 227 21.76 13.83 -2.72
N GLY A 228 21.14 14.06 -1.54
CA GLY A 228 21.05 15.39 -0.93
C GLY A 228 19.90 16.24 -1.50
N VAL A 229 20.14 17.51 -1.74
CA VAL A 229 19.08 18.52 -1.79
C VAL A 229 18.28 18.55 -3.09
N LEU A 230 18.78 18.05 -4.23
CA LEU A 230 18.09 18.15 -5.52
C LEU A 230 18.53 17.05 -6.48
N CYS A 231 17.75 16.01 -6.58
CA CYS A 231 17.94 14.93 -7.54
C CYS A 231 16.68 14.73 -8.36
N PRO A 232 16.28 15.73 -9.15
CA PRO A 232 15.02 15.62 -9.86
C PRO A 232 15.04 14.42 -10.80
N ILE A 233 13.94 13.70 -10.81
CA ILE A 233 13.69 12.59 -11.71
C ILE A 233 12.66 13.06 -12.73
N THR A 234 12.97 12.86 -14.00
CA THR A 234 12.01 13.14 -15.07
C THR A 234 11.15 11.89 -15.28
N VAL A 235 9.84 12.05 -15.21
CA VAL A 235 8.87 10.98 -15.48
C VAL A 235 8.40 11.12 -16.92
N ASN A 236 8.46 10.03 -17.68
CA ASN A 236 8.11 10.02 -19.09
C ASN A 236 6.83 9.26 -19.40
N GLY A 237 6.30 8.53 -18.44
CA GLY A 237 5.10 7.72 -18.55
C GLY A 237 5.17 6.51 -17.64
N GLY A 238 4.29 5.55 -17.88
CA GLY A 238 4.27 4.32 -17.11
C GLY A 238 2.97 3.56 -17.27
N VAL A 239 2.86 2.45 -16.52
CA VAL A 239 1.65 1.63 -16.45
C VAL A 239 1.40 1.26 -14.99
N LEU A 240 0.21 1.58 -14.51
CA LEU A 240 -0.30 1.13 -13.21
C LEU A 240 -1.09 -0.15 -13.38
N SER A 241 -0.74 -1.20 -12.65
CA SER A 241 -1.49 -2.47 -12.61
C SER A 241 -2.28 -2.54 -11.32
N VAL A 242 -3.60 -2.49 -11.41
CA VAL A 242 -4.52 -2.48 -10.27
C VAL A 242 -5.19 -3.83 -10.12
N PRO A 243 -4.83 -4.62 -9.10
CA PRO A 243 -5.51 -5.88 -8.82
C PRO A 243 -6.88 -5.61 -8.20
N HIS A 244 -7.90 -6.30 -8.68
CA HIS A 244 -9.25 -6.18 -8.16
C HIS A 244 -9.97 -7.53 -8.13
N ILE A 245 -10.96 -7.65 -7.27
CA ILE A 245 -11.86 -8.78 -7.19
C ILE A 245 -13.29 -8.33 -7.49
N ASP A 246 -14.02 -9.19 -8.17
CA ASP A 246 -15.44 -9.00 -8.47
C ASP A 246 -16.21 -10.11 -7.76
N ARG A 247 -16.73 -9.79 -6.57
CA ARG A 247 -17.48 -10.76 -5.76
C ARG A 247 -18.74 -10.10 -5.24
N ASP A 248 -19.88 -10.62 -5.65
CA ASP A 248 -21.23 -10.22 -5.21
C ASP A 248 -21.44 -10.50 -3.71
N GLY A 249 -20.79 -9.73 -2.83
CA GLY A 249 -21.05 -9.76 -1.39
C GLY A 249 -20.85 -11.10 -0.67
N SER A 250 -20.24 -12.09 -1.35
CA SER A 250 -20.02 -13.44 -0.79
C SER A 250 -18.77 -13.56 0.09
N ASN A 251 -18.24 -12.44 0.56
CA ASN A 251 -17.13 -12.45 1.49
C ASN A 251 -17.60 -12.97 2.86
N VAL A 252 -16.86 -13.91 3.42
CA VAL A 252 -17.07 -14.32 4.80
C VAL A 252 -16.58 -13.17 5.69
N LEU A 253 -17.53 -12.35 6.14
CA LEU A 253 -17.23 -11.27 7.07
C LEU A 253 -17.03 -11.85 8.46
N ILE A 254 -16.05 -11.32 9.17
CA ILE A 254 -15.81 -11.63 10.57
C ILE A 254 -16.00 -10.36 11.40
N THR A 255 -16.61 -10.52 12.56
CA THR A 255 -16.66 -9.45 13.56
C THR A 255 -15.56 -9.72 14.58
N PRO A 256 -14.50 -8.90 14.66
CA PRO A 256 -13.46 -9.06 15.64
C PRO A 256 -14.01 -8.97 17.05
N GLN A 257 -13.48 -9.77 17.96
CA GLN A 257 -13.82 -9.64 19.37
C GLN A 257 -13.02 -8.49 19.98
N GLY A 258 -13.68 -7.55 20.63
CA GLY A 258 -13.01 -6.53 21.43
C GLY A 258 -13.41 -5.07 21.23
N GLU A 259 -14.49 -4.77 20.51
CA GLU A 259 -14.98 -3.40 20.32
C GLU A 259 -15.27 -2.63 21.61
N ASP A 260 -15.64 -3.33 22.69
CA ASP A 260 -16.15 -2.68 23.91
C ASP A 260 -15.08 -1.96 24.73
N ALA A 261 -13.81 -2.26 24.54
CA ALA A 261 -12.76 -1.64 25.33
C ALA A 261 -12.39 -0.22 24.85
N ALA A 262 -12.59 0.10 23.58
CA ALA A 262 -12.32 1.42 23.03
C ALA A 262 -13.34 2.49 23.49
N ASN A 263 -14.54 2.08 23.86
CA ASN A 263 -15.61 2.97 24.31
C ASN A 263 -15.62 3.24 25.81
N ASN A 264 -14.74 2.62 26.59
CA ASN A 264 -14.69 2.73 28.05
C ASN A 264 -13.45 3.47 28.59
N GLN A 265 -12.75 4.26 27.77
CA GLN A 265 -11.64 5.11 28.23
C GLN A 265 -11.92 6.59 28.02
#